data_afaabbc2bfbf5babe5f21c712ba6e6c5
#
_entry.id   afaabbc2bfbf5babe5f21c712ba6e6c5
#
_cell.length_a   1.000
_cell.length_b   1.000
_cell.length_c   1.000
_cell.angle_alpha   90.00
_cell.angle_beta   90.00
_cell.angle_gamma   90.00
#
_symmetry.space_group_name_H-M   'P 1'
#
loop_
_entity.id
_entity.type
_entity.pdbx_description
1 polymer ?
#
loop_
_entity_poly.entity_id
_entity_poly.type
_entity_poly.pdbx_seq_one_letter_code
_entity_poly.pdbx_strand_id
1 'polypeptide(L)'
;EALCQIEDCDYYSIDSLSHSIPFLVPKARDLLDTIGRNFIDSLQSRGGGSYKIIVTSVLRAENDISRLRKKNSNASSNSAHRFGTTFDIAYSRFQRIDNRYTVADAQLKHLLAEVLLALRKQNKCYIRYEIKQGCFHITAR
;
A
#
# COMPACT_ATOMS: atom_id res chain seq x y z
N GLU A 1 -14.64 -5.16 -11.90
CA GLU A 1 -14.86 -4.96 -10.46
C GLU A 1 -15.02 -3.48 -10.13
N ALA A 2 -15.88 -3.21 -9.13
CA ALA A 2 -16.08 -1.86 -8.65
C ALA A 2 -14.81 -1.37 -7.93
N LEU A 3 -14.47 -0.10 -8.14
CA LEU A 3 -13.38 0.54 -7.42
C LEU A 3 -13.91 1.09 -6.11
N CYS A 4 -13.16 0.87 -5.04
CA CYS A 4 -13.46 1.40 -3.72
C CYS A 4 -12.52 2.56 -3.42
N GLN A 5 -13.08 3.67 -2.98
CA GLN A 5 -12.28 4.80 -2.52
C GLN A 5 -11.62 4.41 -1.19
N ILE A 6 -10.31 4.68 -1.06
CA ILE A 6 -9.60 4.47 0.19
C ILE A 6 -9.26 5.82 0.82
N GLU A 7 -9.22 5.85 2.14
CA GLU A 7 -8.91 7.05 2.91
C GLU A 7 -8.17 6.65 4.18
N ASP A 8 -7.60 7.63 4.85
CA ASP A 8 -6.91 7.39 6.13
C ASP A 8 -7.81 6.60 7.08
N CYS A 9 -7.22 5.63 7.75
CA CYS A 9 -7.94 4.79 8.71
C CYS A 9 -7.00 4.37 9.82
N ASP A 10 -7.47 3.47 10.69
CA ASP A 10 -6.66 3.00 11.82
C ASP A 10 -5.43 2.21 11.39
N TYR A 11 -5.42 1.67 10.18
CA TYR A 11 -4.37 0.77 9.71
C TYR A 11 -3.33 1.45 8.83
N TYR A 12 -3.66 2.56 8.18
CA TYR A 12 -2.73 3.25 7.29
C TYR A 12 -3.12 4.71 7.10
N SER A 13 -2.11 5.50 6.74
CA SER A 13 -2.30 6.88 6.28
C SER A 13 -2.05 6.94 4.79
N ILE A 14 -2.75 7.84 4.11
CA ILE A 14 -2.53 8.08 2.70
C ILE A 14 -1.80 9.41 2.56
N ASP A 15 -0.67 9.39 1.85
CA ASP A 15 0.10 10.59 1.58
C ASP A 15 -0.76 11.56 0.75
N SER A 16 -0.54 12.85 0.95
CA SER A 16 -1.32 13.86 0.24
C SER A 16 -1.13 13.73 -1.27
N LEU A 17 -2.19 13.31 -1.94
CA LEU A 17 -2.22 13.17 -3.39
C LEU A 17 -2.94 14.40 -3.94
N SER A 18 -2.19 15.32 -4.50
CA SER A 18 -2.64 16.69 -4.70
C SER A 18 -3.86 16.89 -5.61
N HIS A 19 -4.27 15.94 -6.43
CA HIS A 19 -5.38 16.17 -7.35
C HIS A 19 -6.22 14.93 -7.64
N SER A 20 -6.15 13.91 -6.80
CA SER A 20 -6.85 12.67 -7.09
C SER A 20 -7.35 11.97 -5.84
N ILE A 21 -8.44 11.26 -6.01
CA ILE A 21 -9.00 10.39 -4.97
C ILE A 21 -8.48 8.98 -5.24
N PRO A 22 -7.84 8.34 -4.28
CA PRO A 22 -7.31 7.00 -4.50
C PRO A 22 -8.40 5.94 -4.50
N PHE A 23 -8.30 5.02 -5.46
CA PHE A 23 -9.24 3.91 -5.59
C PHE A 23 -8.51 2.59 -5.73
N LEU A 24 -9.04 1.55 -5.11
CA LEU A 24 -8.57 0.18 -5.25
C LEU A 24 -9.75 -0.74 -5.48
N VAL A 25 -9.51 -1.83 -6.20
CA VAL A 25 -10.50 -2.91 -6.26
C VAL A 25 -10.59 -3.57 -4.88
N PRO A 26 -11.72 -4.23 -4.54
CA PRO A 26 -11.91 -4.78 -3.19
C PRO A 26 -10.78 -5.68 -2.70
N LYS A 27 -10.27 -6.57 -3.55
CA LYS A 27 -9.18 -7.47 -3.10
C LYS A 27 -7.90 -6.71 -2.75
N ALA A 28 -7.61 -5.62 -3.45
CA ALA A 28 -6.42 -4.81 -3.16
C ALA A 28 -6.63 -3.98 -1.90
N ARG A 29 -7.83 -3.44 -1.69
CA ARG A 29 -8.16 -2.76 -0.45
C ARG A 29 -8.06 -3.70 0.75
N ASP A 30 -8.59 -4.91 0.62
CA ASP A 30 -8.52 -5.91 1.69
C ASP A 30 -7.07 -6.30 1.99
N LEU A 31 -6.25 -6.42 0.96
CA LEU A 31 -4.82 -6.67 1.13
C LEU A 31 -4.14 -5.52 1.86
N LEU A 32 -4.42 -4.29 1.50
CA LEU A 32 -3.85 -3.11 2.17
C LEU A 32 -4.26 -3.08 3.64
N ASP A 33 -5.53 -3.34 3.95
CA ASP A 33 -6.02 -3.44 5.34
C ASP A 33 -5.26 -4.52 6.10
N THR A 34 -5.05 -5.67 5.49
CA THR A 34 -4.33 -6.79 6.09
C THR A 34 -2.87 -6.41 6.38
N ILE A 35 -2.21 -5.78 5.42
CA ILE A 35 -0.82 -5.33 5.61
C ILE A 35 -0.74 -4.37 6.79
N GLY A 36 -1.59 -3.36 6.81
CA GLY A 36 -1.58 -2.36 7.87
C GLY A 36 -1.87 -2.95 9.25
N ARG A 37 -2.88 -3.82 9.33
CA ARG A 37 -3.24 -4.49 10.57
C ARG A 37 -2.11 -5.39 11.06
N ASN A 38 -1.54 -6.21 10.18
CA ASN A 38 -0.46 -7.12 10.55
C ASN A 38 0.79 -6.36 11.00
N PHE A 39 1.07 -5.23 10.37
CA PHE A 39 2.19 -4.37 10.76
C PHE A 39 2.00 -3.85 12.19
N ILE A 40 0.81 -3.30 12.49
CA ILE A 40 0.52 -2.75 13.82
C ILE A 40 0.55 -3.86 14.87
N ASP A 41 -0.08 -5.00 14.60
CA ASP A 41 -0.11 -6.13 15.53
C ASP A 41 1.30 -6.65 15.83
N SER A 42 2.12 -6.80 14.80
CA SER A 42 3.50 -7.26 14.97
C SER A 42 4.34 -6.27 15.76
N LEU A 43 4.16 -4.99 15.51
CA LEU A 43 4.88 -3.94 16.23
C LEU A 43 4.51 -3.93 17.71
N GLN A 44 3.21 -3.99 18.00
CA GLN A 44 2.71 -4.00 19.37
C GLN A 44 3.15 -5.25 20.13
N SER A 45 3.17 -6.41 19.48
CA SER A 45 3.59 -7.66 20.09
C SER A 45 5.08 -7.63 20.50
N ARG A 46 5.86 -6.76 19.89
CA ARG A 46 7.29 -6.58 20.21
C ARG A 46 7.54 -5.44 21.18
N GLY A 47 6.48 -4.85 21.76
CA GLY A 47 6.59 -3.75 22.71
C GLY A 47 6.92 -2.41 22.08
N GLY A 48 6.82 -2.29 20.78
CA GLY A 48 7.02 -1.01 20.08
C GLY A 48 5.84 -0.07 20.28
N GLY A 49 6.06 1.20 20.00
CA GLY A 49 5.00 2.19 20.01
C GLY A 49 4.09 2.01 18.80
N SER A 50 3.09 2.85 18.70
CA SER A 50 2.15 2.75 17.59
C SER A 50 2.62 3.57 16.40
N TYR A 51 2.75 2.89 15.29
CA TYR A 51 3.04 3.49 13.98
C TYR A 51 2.15 2.83 12.95
N LYS A 52 1.78 3.56 11.92
CA LYS A 52 1.09 2.96 10.77
C LYS A 52 1.82 3.27 9.48
N ILE A 53 1.61 2.40 8.50
CA ILE A 53 2.22 2.54 7.19
C ILE A 53 1.64 3.73 6.45
N ILE A 54 2.40 4.24 5.48
CA ILE A 54 1.99 5.36 4.63
C ILE A 54 1.90 4.88 3.19
N VAL A 55 0.72 5.02 2.61
CA VAL A 55 0.47 4.73 1.20
C VAL A 55 0.87 5.96 0.40
N THR A 56 1.83 5.83 -0.50
CA THR A 56 2.37 6.95 -1.26
C THR A 56 1.81 7.08 -2.66
N SER A 57 1.26 5.99 -3.20
CA SER A 57 0.69 5.99 -4.53
C SER A 57 -0.32 4.88 -4.68
N VAL A 58 -1.38 5.18 -5.41
CA VAL A 58 -2.42 4.22 -5.82
C VAL A 58 -2.88 4.60 -7.21
N LEU A 59 -3.76 3.80 -7.78
CA LEU A 59 -4.47 4.22 -8.98
C LEU A 59 -5.27 5.47 -8.62
N ARG A 60 -5.02 6.54 -9.34
CA ARG A 60 -5.73 7.79 -9.11
C ARG A 60 -7.00 7.84 -9.95
N ALA A 61 -7.88 8.76 -9.58
CA ALA A 61 -9.20 8.87 -10.17
C ALA A 61 -9.15 9.22 -11.68
N GLU A 62 -10.10 9.85 -12.19
CA GLU A 62 -10.42 9.99 -13.61
C GLU A 62 -9.25 10.12 -14.59
N ASN A 63 -8.27 10.99 -14.32
CA ASN A 63 -7.20 11.25 -15.27
C ASN A 63 -6.30 10.04 -15.49
N ASP A 64 -5.98 9.32 -14.41
CA ASP A 64 -5.12 8.14 -14.52
C ASP A 64 -5.86 6.99 -15.20
N ILE A 65 -7.13 6.82 -14.90
CA ILE A 65 -7.95 5.80 -15.55
C ILE A 65 -8.08 6.11 -17.04
N SER A 66 -8.38 7.35 -17.41
CA SER A 66 -8.49 7.76 -18.81
C SER A 66 -7.18 7.59 -19.55
N ARG A 67 -6.06 7.97 -18.92
CA ARG A 67 -4.74 7.83 -19.51
C ARG A 67 -4.40 6.37 -19.75
N LEU A 68 -4.68 5.50 -18.80
CA LEU A 68 -4.42 4.08 -18.93
C LEU A 68 -5.31 3.45 -20.00
N ARG A 69 -6.57 3.86 -20.11
CA ARG A 69 -7.45 3.40 -21.18
C ARG A 69 -6.92 3.78 -22.55
N LYS A 70 -6.42 5.01 -22.70
CA LYS A 70 -5.81 5.45 -23.96
C LYS A 70 -4.57 4.64 -24.30
N LYS A 71 -3.70 4.40 -23.32
CA LYS A 71 -2.50 3.58 -23.50
C LYS A 71 -2.85 2.16 -23.87
N ASN A 72 -3.92 1.64 -23.31
CA ASN A 72 -4.31 0.25 -23.45
C ASN A 72 -5.37 0.01 -24.52
N SER A 73 -5.74 1.04 -25.30
CA SER A 73 -6.71 0.87 -26.36
C SER A 73 -6.29 -0.18 -27.38
N ASN A 74 -4.97 -0.36 -27.55
CA ASN A 74 -4.41 -1.37 -28.45
C ASN A 74 -3.78 -2.54 -27.69
N ALA A 75 -3.89 -2.56 -26.36
CA ALA A 75 -3.34 -3.61 -25.54
C ALA A 75 -4.40 -4.65 -25.24
N SER A 76 -3.95 -5.82 -24.81
CA SER A 76 -4.89 -6.87 -24.41
C SER A 76 -5.76 -6.44 -23.25
N SER A 77 -6.95 -7.02 -23.14
CA SER A 77 -7.88 -6.77 -22.05
C SER A 77 -7.30 -7.03 -20.66
N ASN A 78 -6.21 -7.80 -20.57
CA ASN A 78 -5.55 -8.11 -19.31
C ASN A 78 -5.02 -6.86 -18.60
N SER A 79 -4.59 -5.85 -19.34
CA SER A 79 -4.11 -4.60 -18.74
C SER A 79 -5.26 -3.84 -18.06
N ALA A 80 -6.44 -3.85 -18.66
CA ALA A 80 -7.61 -3.20 -18.09
C ALA A 80 -8.05 -3.87 -16.78
N HIS A 81 -7.87 -5.19 -16.65
CA HIS A 81 -8.24 -5.93 -15.44
C HIS A 81 -7.32 -5.67 -14.24
N ARG A 82 -6.20 -4.98 -14.45
CA ARG A 82 -5.25 -4.68 -13.39
C ARG A 82 -5.44 -3.31 -12.76
N PHE A 83 -6.43 -2.55 -13.21
CA PHE A 83 -6.72 -1.26 -12.60
C PHE A 83 -7.08 -1.42 -11.14
N GLY A 84 -6.45 -0.60 -10.31
CA GLY A 84 -6.75 -0.58 -8.89
C GLY A 84 -6.24 -1.77 -8.10
N THR A 85 -5.32 -2.57 -8.68
CA THR A 85 -4.74 -3.73 -7.98
C THR A 85 -3.39 -3.43 -7.36
N THR A 86 -2.82 -2.24 -7.60
CA THR A 86 -1.48 -1.90 -7.15
C THR A 86 -1.48 -0.67 -6.25
N PHE A 87 -0.55 -0.65 -5.31
CA PHE A 87 -0.32 0.50 -4.45
C PHE A 87 1.13 0.47 -3.95
N ASP A 88 1.63 1.65 -3.59
CA ASP A 88 2.99 1.80 -3.06
C ASP A 88 2.92 2.17 -1.59
N ILE A 89 3.80 1.54 -0.79
CA ILE A 89 3.93 1.83 0.63
C ILE A 89 5.35 2.32 0.89
N ALA A 90 5.49 3.46 1.57
CA ALA A 90 6.79 3.98 1.95
C ALA A 90 7.49 3.01 2.90
N TYR A 91 8.81 2.85 2.76
CA TYR A 91 9.60 2.05 3.70
C TYR A 91 10.57 2.87 4.54
N SER A 92 10.67 4.17 4.29
CA SER A 92 11.55 5.07 5.04
C SER A 92 10.78 6.09 5.87
N ARG A 93 9.45 6.08 5.79
CA ARG A 93 8.57 6.97 6.56
C ARG A 93 7.38 6.19 7.08
N PHE A 94 7.00 6.50 8.32
CA PHE A 94 5.86 5.87 8.97
C PHE A 94 5.10 6.95 9.74
N GLN A 95 3.79 6.79 9.85
CA GLN A 95 2.97 7.73 10.59
C GLN A 95 2.96 7.34 12.06
N ARG A 96 3.49 8.21 12.91
CA ARG A 96 3.48 7.98 14.35
C ARG A 96 2.09 8.23 14.91
N ILE A 97 1.59 7.30 15.73
CA ILE A 97 0.26 7.40 16.32
C ILE A 97 0.34 7.91 17.75
N ASP A 98 1.33 7.45 18.51
CA ASP A 98 1.52 7.90 19.88
C ASP A 98 3.00 8.12 20.20
N ASN A 99 3.28 8.75 21.36
CA ASN A 99 4.63 9.16 21.75
C ASN A 99 5.25 8.24 22.79
N ARG A 100 4.67 7.10 23.10
CA ARG A 100 5.14 6.24 24.17
C ARG A 100 6.54 5.68 23.90
N TYR A 101 6.75 5.23 22.65
CA TYR A 101 8.03 4.64 22.28
C TYR A 101 8.45 5.15 20.92
N THR A 102 9.75 5.30 20.74
CA THR A 102 10.32 5.63 19.44
C THR A 102 11.01 4.41 18.89
N VAL A 103 10.66 4.03 17.68
CA VAL A 103 11.26 2.91 16.94
C VAL A 103 11.98 3.49 15.73
N ALA A 104 13.21 3.06 15.51
CA ALA A 104 14.01 3.53 14.38
C ALA A 104 13.35 3.13 13.04
N ASP A 105 13.42 4.00 12.05
CA ASP A 105 12.85 3.75 10.73
C ASP A 105 13.39 2.45 10.11
N ALA A 106 14.66 2.13 10.33
CA ALA A 106 15.25 0.90 9.80
C ALA A 106 14.58 -0.35 10.40
N GLN A 107 14.22 -0.31 11.67
CA GLN A 107 13.52 -1.41 12.33
C GLN A 107 12.08 -1.52 11.82
N LEU A 108 11.42 -0.39 11.62
CA LEU A 108 10.06 -0.36 11.06
C LEU A 108 10.06 -0.89 9.63
N LYS A 109 11.05 -0.52 8.83
CA LYS A 109 11.22 -1.05 7.47
C LYS A 109 11.39 -2.57 7.49
N HIS A 110 12.22 -3.07 8.38
CA HIS A 110 12.45 -4.51 8.50
C HIS A 110 11.17 -5.25 8.87
N LEU A 111 10.41 -4.71 9.81
CA LEU A 111 9.14 -5.29 10.22
C LEU A 111 8.13 -5.30 9.07
N LEU A 112 8.03 -4.20 8.33
CA LEU A 112 7.15 -4.13 7.16
C LEU A 112 7.56 -5.16 6.12
N ALA A 113 8.86 -5.32 5.87
CA ALA A 113 9.35 -6.33 4.94
C ALA A 113 8.96 -7.74 5.39
N GLU A 114 9.05 -8.05 6.67
CA GLU A 114 8.62 -9.35 7.20
C GLU A 114 7.13 -9.60 6.94
N VAL A 115 6.30 -8.60 7.21
CA VAL A 115 4.85 -8.69 6.98
C VAL A 115 4.56 -8.98 5.51
N LEU A 116 5.21 -8.22 4.62
CA LEU A 116 5.00 -8.37 3.18
C LEU A 116 5.48 -9.73 2.67
N LEU A 117 6.63 -10.20 3.14
CA LEU A 117 7.16 -11.50 2.72
C LEU A 117 6.26 -12.65 3.16
N ALA A 118 5.68 -12.56 4.35
CA ALA A 118 4.74 -13.56 4.82
C ALA A 118 3.51 -13.64 3.91
N LEU A 119 2.98 -12.48 3.51
CA LEU A 119 1.83 -12.43 2.61
C LEU A 119 2.19 -12.92 1.19
N ARG A 120 3.39 -12.60 0.72
CA ARG A 120 3.86 -13.12 -0.57
C ARG A 120 3.96 -14.65 -0.55
N LYS A 121 4.44 -15.23 0.53
CA LYS A 121 4.51 -16.70 0.68
C LYS A 121 3.13 -17.34 0.65
N GLN A 122 2.10 -16.62 1.07
CA GLN A 122 0.71 -17.06 1.02
C GLN A 122 0.06 -16.80 -0.34
N ASN A 123 0.82 -16.33 -1.31
CA ASN A 123 0.33 -15.98 -2.66
C ASN A 123 -0.71 -14.87 -2.65
N LYS A 124 -0.64 -13.95 -1.69
CA LYS A 124 -1.57 -12.83 -1.59
C LYS A 124 -1.17 -11.64 -2.42
N CYS A 125 0.13 -11.52 -2.73
CA CYS A 125 0.63 -10.34 -3.43
C CYS A 125 1.95 -10.60 -4.13
N TYR A 126 2.27 -9.72 -5.08
CA TYR A 126 3.60 -9.53 -5.61
C TYR A 126 4.20 -8.28 -4.97
N ILE A 127 5.52 -8.26 -4.78
CA ILE A 127 6.22 -7.14 -4.16
C ILE A 127 7.42 -6.77 -5.01
N ARG A 128 7.59 -5.47 -5.26
CA ARG A 128 8.78 -4.94 -5.91
C ARG A 128 9.38 -3.86 -5.03
N TYR A 129 10.69 -3.95 -4.81
CA TYR A 129 11.44 -2.98 -4.01
C TYR A 129 11.89 -1.83 -4.92
N GLU A 130 11.37 -0.63 -4.68
CA GLU A 130 11.67 0.56 -5.48
C GLU A 130 12.63 1.48 -4.72
N ILE A 131 13.92 1.30 -4.97
CA ILE A 131 14.96 2.01 -4.22
C ILE A 131 14.89 3.52 -4.45
N LYS A 132 14.70 3.95 -5.69
CA LYS A 132 14.70 5.38 -6.02
C LYS A 132 13.53 6.13 -5.42
N GLN A 133 12.41 5.48 -5.25
CA GLN A 133 11.20 6.11 -4.71
C GLN A 133 11.01 5.86 -3.22
N GLY A 134 11.84 4.99 -2.63
CA GLY A 134 11.72 4.68 -1.21
C GLY A 134 10.43 3.99 -0.84
N CYS A 135 9.95 3.09 -1.68
CA CYS A 135 8.69 2.39 -1.44
C CYS A 135 8.74 0.94 -1.89
N PHE A 136 7.82 0.14 -1.34
CA PHE A 136 7.49 -1.18 -1.85
C PHE A 136 6.30 -1.03 -2.80
N HIS A 137 6.42 -1.52 -4.01
CA HIS A 137 5.34 -1.58 -4.98
C HIS A 137 4.64 -2.92 -4.82
N ILE A 138 3.35 -2.90 -4.54
CA ILE A 138 2.59 -4.10 -4.17
C ILE A 138 1.44 -4.30 -5.14
N THR A 139 1.31 -5.51 -5.65
CA THR A 139 0.22 -5.90 -6.54
C THR A 139 -0.56 -7.02 -5.88
N ALA A 140 -1.87 -6.83 -5.71
CA ALA A 140 -2.77 -7.86 -5.16
C ALA A 140 -2.95 -9.00 -6.16
N ARG A 141 -2.98 -10.22 -5.65
CA ARG A 141 -3.20 -11.42 -6.47
C ARG A 141 -4.61 -11.93 -6.32
#